data_ad37d57cef1f5fb90ab84708e0193d67
#
_entry.id   ad37d57cef1f5fb90ab84708e0193d67
#
_cell.length_a   1.000
_cell.length_b   1.000
_cell.length_c   1.000
_cell.angle_alpha   90.00
_cell.angle_beta   90.00
_cell.angle_gamma   90.00
#
_symmetry.space_group_name_H-M   'P 1'
#
loop_
_entity.id
_entity.type
_entity.pdbx_description
1 polymer ?
#
loop_
_entity_poly.entity_id
_entity_poly.type
_entity_poly.pdbx_seq_one_letter_code
_entity_poly.pdbx_strand_id
1 'polypeptide(L)'
;MGAKLQALRDLQEIELQLADIRRQLRRKRKMVSAQAAKLERARQALETERDENKRTQASVDELDLDIKGRTGKINRLREHLNTVRTNREYAAVLGELNNEKADVSRLESRALQMMERIEARTKDFREHQEVERREAERLDQLTAQFEQADRSFAERRAGLEQRRADAADQLEPTVLKLFERVSERYEGEVMAKVVRTRPGRDEFVCEGCYMSLAAERVNALMIRDEVLTCANCGRILYLEE
;
A
#
# COMPACT_ATOMS: atom_id res chain seq x y z
N MET A 1 25.01 -20.39 35.10
CA MET A 1 23.57 -20.17 34.78
C MET A 1 22.82 -21.47 35.04
N GLY A 2 21.67 -21.43 35.73
CA GLY A 2 20.91 -22.64 36.07
C GLY A 2 20.23 -23.27 34.84
N ALA A 3 19.82 -24.53 34.95
CA ALA A 3 19.25 -25.30 33.82
C ALA A 3 17.98 -24.67 33.25
N LYS A 4 17.12 -24.06 34.10
CA LYS A 4 15.89 -23.38 33.66
C LYS A 4 16.19 -22.14 32.81
N LEU A 5 17.15 -21.33 33.20
CA LEU A 5 17.56 -20.14 32.44
C LEU A 5 18.24 -20.52 31.11
N GLN A 6 18.97 -21.63 31.08
CA GLN A 6 19.57 -22.13 29.86
C GLN A 6 18.49 -22.57 28.85
N ALA A 7 17.49 -23.35 29.29
CA ALA A 7 16.37 -23.75 28.43
C ALA A 7 15.58 -22.55 27.88
N LEU A 8 15.39 -21.50 28.69
CA LEU A 8 14.76 -20.25 28.24
C LEU A 8 15.62 -19.50 27.21
N ARG A 9 16.94 -19.52 27.36
CA ARG A 9 17.88 -18.93 26.40
C ARG A 9 17.84 -19.65 25.06
N ASP A 10 17.85 -20.99 25.09
CA ASP A 10 17.76 -21.82 23.89
C ASP A 10 16.43 -21.58 23.15
N LEU A 11 15.33 -21.46 23.90
CA LEU A 11 14.02 -21.11 23.34
C LEU A 11 14.03 -19.68 22.75
N GLN A 12 14.67 -18.71 23.40
CA GLN A 12 14.81 -17.35 22.87
C GLN A 12 15.60 -17.33 21.57
N GLU A 13 16.68 -18.08 21.44
CA GLU A 13 17.45 -18.13 20.17
C GLU A 13 16.60 -18.63 19.00
N ILE A 14 15.72 -19.59 19.26
CA ILE A 14 14.77 -20.10 18.26
C ILE A 14 13.73 -19.01 17.92
N GLU A 15 13.16 -18.36 18.93
CA GLU A 15 12.16 -17.29 18.71
C GLU A 15 12.75 -16.10 17.95
N LEU A 16 13.98 -15.71 18.22
CA LEU A 16 14.65 -14.63 17.48
C LEU A 16 14.85 -14.99 16.00
N GLN A 17 15.19 -16.25 15.69
CA GLN A 17 15.29 -16.71 14.31
C GLN A 17 13.93 -16.73 13.61
N LEU A 18 12.87 -17.18 14.29
CA LEU A 18 11.50 -17.13 13.78
C LEU A 18 11.02 -15.69 13.58
N ALA A 19 11.32 -14.82 14.54
CA ALA A 19 10.96 -13.39 14.45
C ALA A 19 11.68 -12.70 13.28
N ASP A 20 12.94 -13.04 13.01
CA ASP A 20 13.68 -12.51 11.87
C ASP A 20 13.05 -12.95 10.53
N ILE A 21 12.73 -14.24 10.38
CA ILE A 21 12.01 -14.73 9.19
C ILE A 21 10.68 -14.01 9.02
N ARG A 22 9.87 -13.91 10.09
CA ARG A 22 8.58 -13.20 10.07
C ARG A 22 8.75 -11.73 9.67
N ARG A 23 9.80 -11.07 10.14
CA ARG A 23 10.13 -9.66 9.82
C ARG A 23 10.51 -9.49 8.36
N GLN A 24 11.34 -10.38 7.82
CA GLN A 24 11.73 -10.36 6.41
C GLN A 24 10.51 -10.57 5.50
N LEU A 25 9.67 -11.54 5.77
CA LEU A 25 8.45 -11.81 5.01
C LEU A 25 7.44 -10.65 5.12
N ARG A 26 7.25 -10.07 6.31
CA ARG A 26 6.40 -8.88 6.51
C ARG A 26 6.88 -7.68 5.68
N ARG A 27 8.19 -7.44 5.63
CA ARG A 27 8.75 -6.34 4.79
C ARG A 27 8.42 -6.56 3.32
N LYS A 28 8.67 -7.75 2.78
CA LYS A 28 8.36 -8.08 1.39
C LYS A 28 6.85 -7.99 1.10
N ARG A 29 6.01 -8.53 1.97
CA ARG A 29 4.54 -8.42 1.84
C ARG A 29 4.06 -6.96 1.87
N LYS A 30 4.65 -6.11 2.71
CA LYS A 30 4.36 -4.67 2.73
C LYS A 30 4.74 -3.99 1.42
N MET A 31 5.84 -4.40 0.77
CA MET A 31 6.20 -3.89 -0.55
C MET A 31 5.19 -4.30 -1.63
N VAL A 32 4.74 -5.56 -1.63
CA VAL A 32 3.70 -6.06 -2.53
C VAL A 32 2.40 -5.27 -2.35
N SER A 33 1.93 -5.11 -1.11
CA SER A 33 0.68 -4.37 -0.85
C SER A 33 0.76 -2.89 -1.20
N ALA A 34 1.90 -2.25 -0.98
CA ALA A 34 2.13 -0.86 -1.38
C ALA A 34 2.13 -0.71 -2.92
N GLN A 35 2.73 -1.67 -3.63
CA GLN A 35 2.74 -1.68 -5.08
C GLN A 35 1.35 -1.97 -5.67
N ALA A 36 0.59 -2.90 -5.10
CA ALA A 36 -0.78 -3.18 -5.49
C ALA A 36 -1.68 -1.93 -5.36
N ALA A 37 -1.50 -1.15 -4.26
CA ALA A 37 -2.22 0.11 -4.09
C ALA A 37 -1.84 1.17 -5.12
N LYS A 38 -0.60 1.19 -5.63
CA LYS A 38 -0.20 2.09 -6.72
C LYS A 38 -0.85 1.70 -8.04
N LEU A 39 -0.81 0.40 -8.38
CA LEU A 39 -1.45 -0.13 -9.57
C LEU A 39 -2.94 0.17 -9.58
N GLU A 40 -3.61 -0.03 -8.46
CA GLU A 40 -5.04 0.27 -8.33
C GLU A 40 -5.36 1.74 -8.59
N ARG A 41 -4.54 2.66 -8.07
CA ARG A 41 -4.68 4.10 -8.35
C ARG A 41 -4.47 4.43 -9.83
N ALA A 42 -3.49 3.79 -10.48
CA ALA A 42 -3.25 3.97 -11.91
C ALA A 42 -4.45 3.48 -12.74
N ARG A 43 -5.04 2.35 -12.38
CA ARG A 43 -6.25 1.81 -13.02
C ARG A 43 -7.46 2.72 -12.85
N GLN A 44 -7.70 3.22 -11.66
CA GLN A 44 -8.78 4.16 -11.39
C GLN A 44 -8.62 5.46 -12.17
N ALA A 45 -7.39 5.99 -12.29
CA ALA A 45 -7.12 7.17 -13.12
C ALA A 45 -7.44 6.91 -14.59
N LEU A 46 -7.02 5.77 -15.14
CA LEU A 46 -7.33 5.39 -16.52
C LEU A 46 -8.84 5.22 -16.76
N GLU A 47 -9.55 4.61 -15.83
CA GLU A 47 -11.00 4.45 -15.94
C GLU A 47 -11.71 5.80 -15.94
N THR A 48 -11.30 6.72 -15.06
CA THR A 48 -11.84 8.09 -15.02
C THR A 48 -11.60 8.81 -16.33
N GLU A 49 -10.38 8.77 -16.86
CA GLU A 49 -10.06 9.40 -18.17
C GLU A 49 -10.85 8.78 -19.32
N ARG A 50 -11.00 7.46 -19.33
CA ARG A 50 -11.79 6.77 -20.34
C ARG A 50 -13.25 7.22 -20.32
N ASP A 51 -13.83 7.36 -19.14
CA ASP A 51 -15.22 7.80 -19.01
C ASP A 51 -15.41 9.28 -19.39
N GLU A 52 -14.45 10.14 -19.03
CA GLU A 52 -14.46 11.53 -19.47
C GLU A 52 -14.32 11.65 -21.00
N ASN A 53 -13.46 10.86 -21.63
CA ASN A 53 -13.33 10.85 -23.09
C ASN A 53 -14.62 10.39 -23.76
N LYS A 54 -15.26 9.32 -23.24
CA LYS A 54 -16.56 8.87 -23.75
C LYS A 54 -17.64 9.96 -23.64
N ARG A 55 -17.72 10.66 -22.50
CA ARG A 55 -18.68 11.75 -22.30
C ARG A 55 -18.40 12.91 -23.28
N THR A 56 -17.13 13.26 -23.48
CA THR A 56 -16.75 14.31 -24.43
C THR A 56 -17.10 13.90 -25.85
N GLN A 57 -16.84 12.65 -26.25
CA GLN A 57 -17.21 12.12 -27.56
C GLN A 57 -18.74 12.19 -27.78
N ALA A 58 -19.52 11.73 -26.78
CA ALA A 58 -21.00 11.83 -26.88
C ALA A 58 -21.47 13.28 -27.09
N SER A 59 -20.82 14.24 -26.41
CA SER A 59 -21.15 15.67 -26.64
C SER A 59 -20.76 16.17 -28.03
N VAL A 60 -19.67 15.65 -28.61
CA VAL A 60 -19.31 15.96 -30.00
C VAL A 60 -20.36 15.37 -30.96
N ASP A 61 -20.80 14.15 -30.73
CA ASP A 61 -21.80 13.47 -31.54
C ASP A 61 -23.15 14.21 -31.50
N GLU A 62 -23.56 14.75 -30.33
CA GLU A 62 -24.76 15.60 -30.19
C GLU A 62 -24.61 16.91 -30.99
N LEU A 63 -23.45 17.57 -30.90
CA LEU A 63 -23.19 18.79 -31.68
C LEU A 63 -23.23 18.51 -33.19
N ASP A 64 -22.70 17.37 -33.65
CA ASP A 64 -22.75 16.99 -35.06
C ASP A 64 -24.19 16.78 -35.57
N LEU A 65 -25.05 16.18 -34.74
CA LEU A 65 -26.48 16.06 -35.04
C LEU A 65 -27.20 17.42 -35.14
N ASP A 66 -26.90 18.36 -34.21
CA ASP A 66 -27.47 19.72 -34.26
C ASP A 66 -26.98 20.48 -35.51
N ILE A 67 -25.68 20.41 -35.83
CA ILE A 67 -25.10 21.00 -37.03
C ILE A 67 -25.78 20.47 -38.29
N LYS A 68 -25.98 19.14 -38.39
CA LYS A 68 -26.69 18.53 -39.51
C LYS A 68 -28.14 19.01 -39.63
N GLY A 69 -28.85 19.08 -38.51
CA GLY A 69 -30.23 19.59 -38.44
C GLY A 69 -30.34 21.03 -38.93
N ARG A 70 -29.46 21.92 -38.42
CA ARG A 70 -29.41 23.35 -38.81
C ARG A 70 -28.96 23.54 -40.27
N THR A 71 -28.01 22.74 -40.73
CA THR A 71 -27.61 22.74 -42.15
C THR A 71 -28.77 22.37 -43.07
N GLY A 72 -29.61 21.39 -42.68
CA GLY A 72 -30.85 21.09 -43.34
C GLY A 72 -31.84 22.25 -43.39
N LYS A 73 -31.94 23.02 -42.27
CA LYS A 73 -32.77 24.26 -42.20
C LYS A 73 -32.20 25.34 -43.12
N ILE A 74 -30.91 25.56 -43.13
CA ILE A 74 -30.23 26.48 -44.05
C ILE A 74 -30.56 26.18 -45.53
N ASN A 75 -30.53 24.90 -45.93
CA ASN A 75 -30.86 24.51 -47.30
C ASN A 75 -32.32 24.83 -47.63
N ARG A 76 -33.27 24.56 -46.72
CA ARG A 76 -34.68 24.96 -46.91
C ARG A 76 -34.88 26.46 -47.02
N LEU A 77 -34.18 27.24 -46.19
CA LEU A 77 -34.22 28.71 -46.27
C LEU A 77 -33.65 29.24 -47.60
N ARG A 78 -32.61 28.64 -48.14
CA ARG A 78 -32.06 28.91 -49.48
C ARG A 78 -33.07 28.66 -50.59
N GLU A 79 -33.74 27.54 -50.53
CA GLU A 79 -34.82 27.20 -51.48
C GLU A 79 -35.99 28.20 -51.36
N HIS A 80 -36.36 28.55 -50.14
CA HIS A 80 -37.43 29.55 -49.91
C HIS A 80 -37.03 30.93 -50.44
N LEU A 81 -35.78 31.38 -50.34
CA LEU A 81 -35.30 32.63 -50.91
C LEU A 81 -35.54 32.72 -52.42
N ASN A 82 -35.47 31.59 -53.14
CA ASN A 82 -35.70 31.53 -54.56
C ASN A 82 -37.21 31.64 -54.97
N THR A 83 -38.12 31.48 -54.03
CA THR A 83 -39.57 31.44 -54.24
C THR A 83 -40.29 32.69 -53.73
N VAL A 84 -39.64 33.52 -52.92
CA VAL A 84 -40.18 34.71 -52.27
C VAL A 84 -40.43 35.82 -53.33
N ARG A 85 -41.59 36.53 -53.21
CA ARG A 85 -42.02 37.52 -54.19
C ARG A 85 -41.91 38.96 -53.70
N THR A 86 -41.78 39.20 -52.38
CA THR A 86 -41.73 40.55 -51.83
C THR A 86 -40.36 40.82 -51.15
N ASN A 87 -39.87 42.09 -51.29
CA ASN A 87 -38.59 42.50 -50.70
C ASN A 87 -38.59 42.37 -49.15
N ARG A 88 -39.76 42.52 -48.50
CA ARG A 88 -39.88 42.42 -47.06
C ARG A 88 -39.70 40.99 -46.59
N GLU A 89 -40.34 40.02 -47.25
CA GLU A 89 -40.17 38.58 -46.97
C GLU A 89 -38.73 38.12 -47.28
N TYR A 90 -38.18 38.57 -48.40
CA TYR A 90 -36.79 38.28 -48.79
C TYR A 90 -35.80 38.73 -47.67
N ALA A 91 -35.92 39.96 -47.17
CA ALA A 91 -35.07 40.47 -46.11
C ALA A 91 -35.23 39.65 -44.81
N ALA A 92 -36.44 39.22 -44.44
CA ALA A 92 -36.71 38.42 -43.25
C ALA A 92 -36.07 37.03 -43.38
N VAL A 93 -36.26 36.32 -44.49
CA VAL A 93 -35.69 34.97 -44.71
C VAL A 93 -34.16 35.06 -44.82
N LEU A 94 -33.58 36.10 -45.41
CA LEU A 94 -32.15 36.34 -45.47
C LEU A 94 -31.55 36.56 -44.06
N GLY A 95 -32.26 37.33 -43.23
CA GLY A 95 -31.88 37.51 -41.82
C GLY A 95 -31.83 36.18 -41.03
N GLU A 96 -32.89 35.35 -41.23
CA GLU A 96 -32.94 34.04 -40.58
C GLU A 96 -31.85 33.12 -41.10
N LEU A 97 -31.58 33.09 -42.39
CA LEU A 97 -30.51 32.33 -43.02
C LEU A 97 -29.13 32.71 -42.46
N ASN A 98 -28.87 33.99 -42.31
CA ASN A 98 -27.60 34.49 -41.75
C ASN A 98 -27.42 34.12 -40.27
N ASN A 99 -28.53 34.19 -39.49
CA ASN A 99 -28.50 33.74 -38.10
C ASN A 99 -28.20 32.24 -37.98
N GLU A 100 -28.86 31.40 -38.76
CA GLU A 100 -28.60 29.94 -38.74
C GLU A 100 -27.16 29.62 -39.17
N LYS A 101 -26.62 30.31 -40.18
CA LYS A 101 -25.21 30.16 -40.56
C LYS A 101 -24.25 30.53 -39.44
N ALA A 102 -24.51 31.62 -38.74
CA ALA A 102 -23.70 32.06 -37.61
C ALA A 102 -23.77 31.04 -36.45
N ASP A 103 -24.95 30.46 -36.21
CA ASP A 103 -25.13 29.41 -35.21
C ASP A 103 -24.35 28.14 -35.55
N VAL A 104 -24.47 27.68 -36.80
CA VAL A 104 -23.68 26.52 -37.30
C VAL A 104 -22.19 26.74 -37.13
N SER A 105 -21.67 27.91 -37.54
CA SER A 105 -20.24 28.22 -37.37
C SER A 105 -19.79 28.23 -35.92
N ARG A 106 -20.64 28.67 -34.97
CA ARG A 106 -20.34 28.58 -33.53
C ARG A 106 -20.31 27.15 -33.04
N LEU A 107 -21.26 26.33 -33.48
CA LEU A 107 -21.30 24.87 -33.10
C LEU A 107 -20.12 24.12 -33.68
N GLU A 108 -19.76 24.38 -34.94
CA GLU A 108 -18.58 23.77 -35.60
C GLU A 108 -17.29 24.14 -34.85
N SER A 109 -17.11 25.41 -34.48
CA SER A 109 -15.96 25.86 -33.69
C SER A 109 -15.90 25.16 -32.32
N ARG A 110 -17.06 24.99 -31.67
CA ARG A 110 -17.15 24.25 -30.40
C ARG A 110 -16.82 22.76 -30.54
N ALA A 111 -17.33 22.11 -31.59
CA ALA A 111 -17.03 20.72 -31.88
C ALA A 111 -15.53 20.49 -32.14
N LEU A 112 -14.91 21.35 -32.94
CA LEU A 112 -13.46 21.32 -33.19
C LEU A 112 -12.65 21.44 -31.89
N GLN A 113 -12.97 22.39 -31.03
CA GLN A 113 -12.29 22.54 -29.72
C GLN A 113 -12.44 21.30 -28.84
N MET A 114 -13.60 20.63 -28.88
CA MET A 114 -13.79 19.39 -28.12
C MET A 114 -13.00 18.24 -28.74
N MET A 115 -12.92 18.14 -30.05
CA MET A 115 -12.12 17.13 -30.74
C MET A 115 -10.62 17.31 -30.43
N GLU A 116 -10.09 18.52 -30.47
CA GLU A 116 -8.71 18.83 -30.08
C GLU A 116 -8.40 18.38 -28.63
N ARG A 117 -9.37 18.57 -27.72
CA ARG A 117 -9.23 18.09 -26.34
C ARG A 117 -9.20 16.58 -26.26
N ILE A 118 -10.01 15.87 -27.06
CA ILE A 118 -9.99 14.40 -27.11
C ILE A 118 -8.64 13.90 -27.64
N GLU A 119 -8.09 14.54 -28.69
CA GLU A 119 -6.78 14.18 -29.25
C GLU A 119 -5.65 14.37 -28.22
N ALA A 120 -5.60 15.50 -27.52
CA ALA A 120 -4.64 15.75 -26.45
C ALA A 120 -4.73 14.68 -25.35
N ARG A 121 -5.94 14.42 -24.85
CA ARG A 121 -6.18 13.41 -23.83
C ARG A 121 -5.87 11.98 -24.30
N THR A 122 -6.03 11.69 -25.57
CA THR A 122 -5.67 10.37 -26.11
C THR A 122 -4.17 10.10 -26.01
N LYS A 123 -3.36 11.14 -26.12
CA LYS A 123 -1.91 11.04 -25.90
C LYS A 123 -1.60 10.76 -24.42
N ASP A 124 -2.17 11.54 -23.51
CA ASP A 124 -2.01 11.37 -22.07
C ASP A 124 -2.49 9.99 -21.61
N PHE A 125 -3.60 9.52 -22.15
CA PHE A 125 -4.14 8.18 -21.89
C PHE A 125 -3.15 7.06 -22.25
N ARG A 126 -2.45 7.18 -23.39
CA ARG A 126 -1.42 6.20 -23.77
C ARG A 126 -0.24 6.21 -22.79
N GLU A 127 0.17 7.39 -22.34
CA GLU A 127 1.23 7.52 -21.34
C GLU A 127 0.82 6.87 -20.01
N HIS A 128 -0.41 7.08 -19.56
CA HIS A 128 -0.95 6.45 -18.35
C HIS A 128 -1.12 4.93 -18.49
N GLN A 129 -1.47 4.42 -19.68
CA GLN A 129 -1.48 2.98 -19.94
C GLN A 129 -0.08 2.36 -19.78
N GLU A 130 0.96 3.04 -20.27
CA GLU A 130 2.34 2.59 -20.07
C GLU A 130 2.76 2.62 -18.61
N VAL A 131 2.29 3.60 -17.83
CA VAL A 131 2.50 3.65 -16.38
C VAL A 131 1.81 2.46 -15.71
N GLU A 132 0.53 2.21 -16.00
CA GLU A 132 -0.21 1.07 -15.45
C GLU A 132 0.49 -0.26 -15.75
N ARG A 133 0.95 -0.45 -16.98
CA ARG A 133 1.69 -1.65 -17.38
C ARG A 133 2.97 -1.84 -16.57
N ARG A 134 3.76 -0.77 -16.39
CA ARG A 134 5.00 -0.82 -15.58
C ARG A 134 4.72 -1.12 -14.11
N GLU A 135 3.67 -0.54 -13.55
CA GLU A 135 3.28 -0.80 -12.17
C GLU A 135 2.78 -2.24 -12.00
N ALA A 136 2.09 -2.82 -13.00
CA ALA A 136 1.68 -4.22 -13.01
C ALA A 136 2.89 -5.17 -13.09
N GLU A 137 3.82 -4.95 -14.03
CA GLU A 137 5.06 -5.72 -14.15
C GLU A 137 5.88 -5.67 -12.84
N ARG A 138 5.89 -4.49 -12.19
CA ARG A 138 6.59 -4.33 -10.91
C ARG A 138 5.91 -5.10 -9.78
N LEU A 139 4.58 -5.14 -9.77
CA LEU A 139 3.82 -5.94 -8.80
C LEU A 139 4.13 -7.43 -8.96
N ASP A 140 4.14 -7.94 -10.19
CA ASP A 140 4.46 -9.34 -10.48
C ASP A 140 5.87 -9.71 -10.00
N GLN A 141 6.86 -8.85 -10.27
CA GLN A 141 8.23 -9.04 -9.79
C GLN A 141 8.32 -9.11 -8.26
N LEU A 142 7.65 -8.19 -7.56
CA LEU A 142 7.66 -8.16 -6.09
C LEU A 142 6.92 -9.36 -5.50
N THR A 143 5.84 -9.79 -6.13
CA THR A 143 5.08 -10.97 -5.74
C THR A 143 5.93 -12.24 -5.90
N ALA A 144 6.59 -12.41 -7.04
CA ALA A 144 7.51 -13.52 -7.27
C ALA A 144 8.66 -13.56 -6.25
N GLN A 145 9.23 -12.38 -5.92
CA GLN A 145 10.27 -12.27 -4.89
C GLN A 145 9.77 -12.62 -3.48
N PHE A 146 8.53 -12.28 -3.16
CA PHE A 146 7.91 -12.65 -1.89
C PHE A 146 7.67 -14.16 -1.84
N GLU A 147 7.08 -14.77 -2.86
CA GLU A 147 6.82 -16.20 -2.94
C GLU A 147 8.10 -17.02 -2.91
N GLN A 148 9.15 -16.59 -3.61
CA GLN A 148 10.46 -17.24 -3.57
C GLN A 148 11.04 -17.19 -2.17
N ALA A 149 10.96 -16.06 -1.48
CA ALA A 149 11.43 -15.94 -0.11
C ALA A 149 10.61 -16.81 0.86
N ASP A 150 9.29 -16.84 0.73
CA ASP A 150 8.44 -17.67 1.58
C ASP A 150 8.77 -19.17 1.40
N ARG A 151 8.93 -19.61 0.15
CA ARG A 151 9.37 -20.99 -0.15
C ARG A 151 10.76 -21.29 0.42
N SER A 152 11.72 -20.38 0.27
CA SER A 152 13.07 -20.59 0.77
C SER A 152 13.15 -20.67 2.31
N PHE A 153 12.22 -20.02 3.01
CA PHE A 153 12.15 -20.08 4.46
C PHE A 153 11.26 -21.22 4.99
N ALA A 154 10.46 -21.88 4.15
CA ALA A 154 9.45 -22.84 4.59
C ALA A 154 10.04 -24.00 5.42
N GLU A 155 11.08 -24.66 4.91
CA GLU A 155 11.73 -25.79 5.63
C GLU A 155 12.39 -25.29 6.93
N ARG A 156 13.13 -24.20 6.86
CA ARG A 156 13.79 -23.62 8.04
C ARG A 156 12.78 -23.23 9.11
N ARG A 157 11.66 -22.62 8.71
CA ARG A 157 10.58 -22.25 9.63
C ARG A 157 9.97 -23.48 10.28
N ALA A 158 9.63 -24.51 9.50
CA ALA A 158 9.07 -25.76 10.04
C ALA A 158 10.04 -26.44 11.03
N GLY A 159 11.32 -26.51 10.71
CA GLY A 159 12.34 -27.07 11.62
C GLY A 159 12.50 -26.26 12.90
N LEU A 160 12.43 -24.91 12.81
CA LEU A 160 12.48 -24.04 13.98
C LEU A 160 11.21 -24.15 14.83
N GLU A 161 10.03 -24.27 14.23
CA GLU A 161 8.75 -24.45 14.93
C GLU A 161 8.72 -25.79 15.69
N GLN A 162 9.26 -26.87 15.10
CA GLN A 162 9.41 -28.15 15.79
C GLN A 162 10.36 -28.02 16.99
N ARG A 163 11.55 -27.46 16.79
CA ARG A 163 12.52 -27.23 17.88
C ARG A 163 11.97 -26.33 18.98
N ARG A 164 11.15 -25.35 18.61
CA ARG A 164 10.44 -24.50 19.56
C ARG A 164 9.48 -25.30 20.42
N ALA A 165 8.70 -26.20 19.81
CA ALA A 165 7.78 -27.06 20.52
C ALA A 165 8.54 -27.98 21.50
N ASP A 166 9.60 -28.67 21.03
CA ASP A 166 10.43 -29.54 21.87
C ASP A 166 11.07 -28.80 23.04
N ALA A 167 11.52 -27.55 22.84
CA ALA A 167 12.08 -26.68 23.90
C ALA A 167 11.01 -26.19 24.88
N ALA A 168 9.82 -25.89 24.39
CA ALA A 168 8.70 -25.44 25.19
C ALA A 168 8.19 -26.54 26.14
N ASP A 169 8.17 -27.80 25.69
CA ASP A 169 7.74 -28.93 26.48
C ASP A 169 8.66 -29.23 27.70
N GLN A 170 9.89 -28.70 27.68
CA GLN A 170 10.83 -28.82 28.80
C GLN A 170 10.59 -27.74 29.88
N LEU A 171 9.71 -26.77 29.67
CA LEU A 171 9.46 -25.67 30.56
C LEU A 171 8.16 -25.83 31.36
N GLU A 172 8.16 -25.34 32.59
CA GLU A 172 6.94 -25.31 33.38
C GLU A 172 5.88 -24.39 32.68
N PRO A 173 4.60 -24.79 32.67
CA PRO A 173 3.54 -24.03 31.96
C PRO A 173 3.42 -22.54 32.38
N THR A 174 3.73 -22.23 33.63
CA THR A 174 3.73 -20.86 34.17
C THR A 174 4.85 -20.02 33.58
N VAL A 175 6.03 -20.59 33.43
CA VAL A 175 7.22 -19.97 32.84
C VAL A 175 7.05 -19.80 31.34
N LEU A 176 6.49 -20.81 30.66
CA LEU A 176 6.19 -20.72 29.23
C LEU A 176 5.18 -19.60 28.91
N LYS A 177 4.09 -19.50 29.68
CA LYS A 177 3.11 -18.40 29.52
C LYS A 177 3.73 -17.03 29.72
N LEU A 178 4.63 -16.89 30.68
CA LEU A 178 5.38 -15.65 30.88
C LEU A 178 6.27 -15.35 29.67
N PHE A 179 7.00 -16.36 29.19
CA PHE A 179 7.87 -16.27 28.01
C PHE A 179 7.08 -15.81 26.77
N GLU A 180 5.97 -16.46 26.47
CA GLU A 180 5.13 -16.14 25.30
C GLU A 180 4.60 -14.72 25.35
N ARG A 181 4.07 -14.29 26.50
CA ARG A 181 3.58 -12.91 26.69
C ARG A 181 4.66 -11.83 26.43
N VAL A 182 5.89 -12.10 26.87
CA VAL A 182 7.01 -11.17 26.66
C VAL A 182 7.51 -11.26 25.22
N SER A 183 7.55 -12.46 24.63
CA SER A 183 7.93 -12.70 23.24
C SER A 183 7.05 -11.94 22.26
N GLU A 184 5.74 -11.94 22.45
CA GLU A 184 4.80 -11.17 21.64
C GLU A 184 5.08 -9.67 21.68
N ARG A 185 5.40 -9.16 22.86
CA ARG A 185 5.66 -7.73 23.06
C ARG A 185 6.97 -7.24 22.48
N TYR A 186 7.99 -8.09 22.48
CA TYR A 186 9.36 -7.71 22.11
C TYR A 186 9.93 -8.53 20.93
N GLU A 187 9.06 -9.09 20.10
CA GLU A 187 9.45 -9.82 18.87
C GLU A 187 10.53 -10.91 19.12
N GLY A 188 10.39 -11.67 20.21
CA GLY A 188 11.30 -12.75 20.56
C GLY A 188 12.40 -12.37 21.56
N GLU A 189 12.62 -11.10 21.86
CA GLU A 189 13.58 -10.67 22.89
C GLU A 189 13.00 -10.78 24.30
N VAL A 190 12.88 -12.00 24.80
CA VAL A 190 12.24 -12.30 26.08
C VAL A 190 13.17 -12.08 27.26
N MET A 191 14.45 -12.36 27.08
CA MET A 191 15.44 -12.27 28.15
C MET A 191 16.30 -11.01 27.99
N ALA A 192 16.71 -10.46 29.11
CA ALA A 192 17.61 -9.31 29.17
C ALA A 192 18.78 -9.59 30.12
N LYS A 193 19.97 -9.29 29.65
CA LYS A 193 21.18 -9.38 30.48
C LYS A 193 21.15 -8.35 31.59
N VAL A 194 21.61 -8.73 32.75
CA VAL A 194 21.94 -7.79 33.85
C VAL A 194 23.37 -7.31 33.67
N VAL A 195 23.52 -6.02 33.49
CA VAL A 195 24.84 -5.41 33.27
C VAL A 195 25.21 -4.52 34.49
N ARG A 196 26.44 -4.66 34.99
CA ARG A 196 26.98 -3.77 35.97
C ARG A 196 27.43 -2.45 35.32
N THR A 197 26.94 -1.31 35.80
CA THR A 197 27.21 0.01 35.21
C THR A 197 28.62 0.51 35.46
N ARG A 198 29.18 0.17 36.66
CA ARG A 198 30.55 0.59 37.05
C ARG A 198 31.29 -0.54 37.75
N PRO A 199 32.57 -0.77 37.42
CA PRO A 199 33.41 -1.69 38.18
C PRO A 199 33.50 -1.27 39.63
N GLY A 200 33.29 -2.21 40.56
CA GLY A 200 33.42 -1.97 42.01
C GLY A 200 32.23 -1.34 42.70
N ARG A 201 31.13 -1.04 41.97
CA ARG A 201 29.85 -0.64 42.57
C ARG A 201 28.77 -1.66 42.26
N ASP A 202 27.87 -1.92 43.22
CA ASP A 202 26.72 -2.83 43.05
C ASP A 202 25.54 -2.09 42.41
N GLU A 203 25.83 -1.38 41.29
CA GLU A 203 24.85 -0.71 40.44
C GLU A 203 24.60 -1.55 39.20
N PHE A 204 23.42 -2.06 39.05
CA PHE A 204 23.03 -2.94 37.93
C PHE A 204 21.89 -2.34 37.12
N VAL A 205 21.88 -2.62 35.81
CA VAL A 205 20.82 -2.24 34.89
C VAL A 205 20.36 -3.42 34.05
N CYS A 206 19.10 -3.37 33.66
CA CYS A 206 18.52 -4.26 32.68
C CYS A 206 18.94 -3.80 31.26
N GLU A 207 19.69 -4.61 30.52
CA GLU A 207 20.14 -4.26 29.16
C GLU A 207 18.97 -4.05 28.17
N GLY A 208 17.82 -4.66 28.44
CA GLY A 208 16.64 -4.53 27.56
C GLY A 208 15.88 -3.21 27.68
N CYS A 209 16.00 -2.47 28.82
CA CYS A 209 15.30 -1.19 29.01
C CYS A 209 16.14 -0.13 29.74
N TYR A 210 17.37 -0.44 30.09
CA TYR A 210 18.37 0.41 30.74
C TYR A 210 17.94 0.99 32.12
N MET A 211 16.90 0.42 32.74
CA MET A 211 16.48 0.80 34.07
C MET A 211 17.30 0.09 35.14
N SER A 212 17.56 0.80 36.25
CA SER A 212 18.32 0.27 37.38
C SER A 212 17.58 -0.91 38.04
N LEU A 213 18.37 -1.88 38.49
CA LEU A 213 17.91 -3.06 39.21
C LEU A 213 18.40 -3.02 40.65
N ALA A 214 17.55 -3.39 41.58
CA ALA A 214 17.94 -3.51 42.99
C ALA A 214 19.00 -4.63 43.15
N ALA A 215 20.05 -4.38 43.89
CA ALA A 215 21.12 -5.35 44.13
C ALA A 215 20.62 -6.66 44.74
N GLU A 216 19.60 -6.61 45.57
CA GLU A 216 18.97 -7.81 46.16
C GLU A 216 18.41 -8.76 45.09
N ARG A 217 17.81 -8.22 44.02
CA ARG A 217 17.30 -9.03 42.89
C ARG A 217 18.42 -9.68 42.07
N VAL A 218 19.52 -8.98 41.91
CA VAL A 218 20.69 -9.50 41.23
C VAL A 218 21.36 -10.57 42.06
N ASN A 219 21.46 -10.41 43.37
CA ASN A 219 21.98 -11.42 44.30
C ASN A 219 21.07 -12.68 44.29
N ALA A 220 19.75 -12.52 44.23
CA ALA A 220 18.84 -13.65 44.11
C ALA A 220 19.07 -14.44 42.80
N LEU A 221 19.37 -13.75 41.66
CA LEU A 221 19.74 -14.41 40.38
C LEU A 221 21.06 -15.19 40.47
N MET A 222 22.00 -14.74 41.33
CA MET A 222 23.30 -15.42 41.51
C MET A 222 23.17 -16.73 42.29
N ILE A 223 22.24 -16.76 43.27
CA ILE A 223 22.14 -17.83 44.26
C ILE A 223 21.06 -18.84 43.92
N ARG A 224 19.99 -18.40 43.23
CA ARG A 224 18.79 -19.21 42.95
C ARG A 224 18.57 -19.36 41.48
N ASP A 225 18.22 -20.58 41.03
CA ASP A 225 17.75 -20.85 39.67
C ASP A 225 16.26 -20.50 39.51
N GLU A 226 15.93 -19.21 39.87
CA GLU A 226 14.59 -18.69 39.77
C GLU A 226 14.43 -17.76 38.57
N VAL A 227 13.25 -17.82 37.93
CA VAL A 227 12.92 -16.92 36.83
C VAL A 227 12.49 -15.56 37.36
N LEU A 228 13.40 -14.60 37.33
CA LEU A 228 13.12 -13.23 37.76
C LEU A 228 12.93 -12.32 36.54
N THR A 229 11.96 -11.40 36.66
CA THR A 229 11.64 -10.44 35.59
C THR A 229 12.03 -9.03 35.93
N CYS A 230 12.37 -8.21 34.96
CA CYS A 230 12.54 -6.79 35.15
C CYS A 230 11.21 -6.13 35.54
N ALA A 231 11.19 -5.37 36.64
CA ALA A 231 9.96 -4.69 37.08
C ALA A 231 9.42 -3.66 36.08
N ASN A 232 10.29 -3.09 35.23
CA ASN A 232 9.91 -2.07 34.27
C ASN A 232 9.45 -2.66 32.94
N CYS A 233 10.27 -3.51 32.28
CA CYS A 233 9.94 -4.03 30.95
C CYS A 233 9.35 -5.44 30.95
N GLY A 234 9.44 -6.18 32.06
CA GLY A 234 8.92 -7.54 32.19
C GLY A 234 9.78 -8.64 31.56
N ARG A 235 10.92 -8.29 30.90
CA ARG A 235 11.85 -9.30 30.37
C ARG A 235 12.44 -10.15 31.48
N ILE A 236 12.71 -11.40 31.18
CA ILE A 236 13.37 -12.35 32.09
C ILE A 236 14.84 -11.93 32.21
N LEU A 237 15.30 -11.80 33.46
CA LEU A 237 16.67 -11.39 33.73
C LEU A 237 17.61 -12.58 33.78
N TYR A 238 18.82 -12.43 33.24
CA TYR A 238 19.89 -13.41 33.35
C TYR A 238 21.26 -12.74 33.55
N LEU A 239 22.18 -13.50 34.13
CA LEU A 239 23.58 -13.12 34.26
C LEU A 239 24.40 -13.92 33.24
N GLU A 240 25.27 -13.23 32.53
CA GLU A 240 26.30 -13.87 31.69
C GLU A 240 27.52 -14.15 32.61
N GLU A 241 28.05 -15.37 32.52
CA GLU A 241 29.27 -15.79 33.23
C GLU A 241 30.51 -15.08 32.70
#